data_c682c899eb7b07aaf96905e79c479da8
#
_entry.id   c682c899eb7b07aaf96905e79c479da8
#
_cell.length_a   1.000
_cell.length_b   1.000
_cell.length_c   1.000
_cell.angle_alpha   90.00
_cell.angle_beta   90.00
_cell.angle_gamma   90.00
#
_symmetry.space_group_name_H-M   'P 1'
#
loop_
_entity.id
_entity.type
_entity.pdbx_description
1 polymer ?
#
loop_
_entity_poly.entity_id
_entity_poly.type
_entity_poly.pdbx_seq_one_letter_code
_entity_poly.pdbx_strand_id
1 'polypeptide(L)'
;MRILVISDTHGELGNFLKVMDIEKKVDLCVHLGDIEGQENEIADLVSCPLFAVRGNNDFFSPLPYDIDVKIGPYQAFLTHGHHYGISVGEGGVLEEARARGANLVMFGHTHRPVLREEEGIILVNPGSISYPRQEDRKPSYMIITINERNGKAEFEQKFLKS
;
A
#
# COMPACT_ATOMS: atom_id res chain seq x y z
N MET A 1 11.93 -3.60 11.68
CA MET A 1 10.49 -3.27 11.50
C MET A 1 9.98 -3.89 10.22
N ARG A 2 8.91 -4.66 10.30
CA ARG A 2 8.26 -5.28 9.12
C ARG A 2 6.94 -4.58 8.86
N ILE A 3 6.72 -4.19 7.63
CA ILE A 3 5.56 -3.43 7.19
C ILE A 3 4.82 -4.22 6.11
N LEU A 4 3.54 -4.46 6.33
CA LEU A 4 2.66 -5.05 5.33
C LEU A 4 1.98 -3.92 4.56
N VAL A 5 2.12 -3.93 3.23
CA VAL A 5 1.44 -2.97 2.35
C VAL A 5 0.46 -3.72 1.47
N ILE A 6 -0.81 -3.36 1.58
CA ILE A 6 -1.92 -3.94 0.82
C ILE A 6 -2.78 -2.85 0.22
N SER A 7 -3.57 -3.21 -0.77
CA SER A 7 -4.52 -2.30 -1.40
C SER A 7 -5.66 -3.04 -2.06
N ASP A 8 -6.75 -2.32 -2.27
CA ASP A 8 -7.84 -2.76 -3.14
C ASP A 8 -8.42 -4.11 -2.72
N THR A 9 -8.79 -4.23 -1.44
CA THR A 9 -9.47 -5.41 -0.89
C THR A 9 -10.92 -5.51 -1.37
N HIS A 10 -11.57 -4.38 -1.65
CA HIS A 10 -12.95 -4.30 -2.15
C HIS A 10 -13.94 -5.17 -1.36
N GLY A 11 -13.84 -5.13 -0.03
CA GLY A 11 -14.75 -5.88 0.83
C GLY A 11 -14.45 -7.38 0.94
N GLU A 12 -13.43 -7.88 0.26
CA GLU A 12 -13.06 -9.30 0.24
C GLU A 12 -11.80 -9.55 1.07
N LEU A 13 -11.97 -10.13 2.25
CA LEU A 13 -10.87 -10.37 3.19
C LEU A 13 -10.24 -11.76 3.11
N GLY A 14 -10.74 -12.66 2.26
CA GLY A 14 -10.24 -14.03 2.18
C GLY A 14 -8.74 -14.13 1.92
N ASN A 15 -8.25 -13.39 0.93
CA ASN A 15 -6.82 -13.38 0.61
C ASN A 15 -6.01 -12.64 1.67
N PHE A 16 -6.56 -11.59 2.25
CA PHE A 16 -5.91 -10.88 3.36
C PHE A 16 -5.66 -11.83 4.55
N LEU A 17 -6.64 -12.66 4.90
CA LEU A 17 -6.48 -13.66 5.96
C LEU A 17 -5.36 -14.64 5.64
N LYS A 18 -5.25 -15.09 4.39
CA LYS A 18 -4.14 -15.95 3.94
C LYS A 18 -2.79 -15.26 4.11
N VAL A 19 -2.70 -13.98 3.77
CA VAL A 19 -1.47 -13.20 3.94
C VAL A 19 -1.10 -13.12 5.42
N MET A 20 -2.06 -12.83 6.29
CA MET A 20 -1.80 -12.77 7.72
C MET A 20 -1.32 -14.12 8.28
N ASP A 21 -1.85 -15.22 7.76
CA ASP A 21 -1.41 -16.54 8.16
C ASP A 21 0.02 -16.86 7.69
N ILE A 22 0.40 -16.39 6.51
CA ILE A 22 1.75 -16.57 5.96
C ILE A 22 2.76 -15.69 6.69
N GLU A 23 2.48 -14.40 6.79
CA GLU A 23 3.44 -13.39 7.28
C GLU A 23 3.50 -13.33 8.82
N LYS A 24 2.47 -13.84 9.49
CA LYS A 24 2.37 -13.83 10.94
C LYS A 24 2.35 -12.41 11.48
N LYS A 25 3.35 -12.03 12.27
CA LYS A 25 3.40 -10.72 12.90
C LYS A 25 4.06 -9.68 11.99
N VAL A 26 3.40 -8.54 11.84
CA VAL A 26 3.96 -7.33 11.25
C VAL A 26 3.87 -6.17 12.25
N ASP A 27 4.74 -5.19 12.09
CA ASP A 27 4.83 -4.06 13.03
C ASP A 27 3.96 -2.87 12.60
N LEU A 28 3.65 -2.80 11.32
CA LEU A 28 2.83 -1.75 10.73
C LEU A 28 2.10 -2.30 9.52
N CYS A 29 0.85 -1.91 9.33
CA CYS A 29 0.09 -2.20 8.12
C CYS A 29 -0.29 -0.90 7.42
N VAL A 30 -0.16 -0.88 6.10
CA VAL A 30 -0.58 0.21 5.23
C VAL A 30 -1.62 -0.33 4.26
N HIS A 31 -2.77 0.33 4.18
CA HIS A 31 -3.82 0.02 3.20
C HIS A 31 -4.05 1.24 2.30
N LEU A 32 -3.94 1.04 1.01
CA LEU A 32 -3.93 2.13 0.04
C LEU A 32 -5.29 2.39 -0.64
N GLY A 33 -6.38 2.03 0.05
CA GLY A 33 -7.73 2.41 -0.35
C GLY A 33 -8.55 1.32 -1.00
N ASP A 34 -9.82 1.62 -1.21
CA ASP A 34 -10.86 0.68 -1.64
C ASP A 34 -11.01 -0.48 -0.65
N ILE A 35 -11.21 -0.11 0.61
CA ILE A 35 -11.46 -1.00 1.74
C ILE A 35 -12.93 -1.41 1.83
N GLU A 36 -13.82 -0.46 1.49
CA GLU A 36 -15.27 -0.64 1.49
C GLU A 36 -15.85 -1.01 2.86
N GLY A 37 -15.48 -0.21 3.87
CA GLY A 37 -16.09 -0.26 5.20
C GLY A 37 -15.46 -1.26 6.17
N GLN A 38 -14.37 -1.92 5.80
CA GLN A 38 -13.75 -2.96 6.64
C GLN A 38 -12.50 -2.53 7.39
N GLU A 39 -12.27 -1.22 7.56
CA GLU A 39 -11.07 -0.71 8.22
C GLU A 39 -10.93 -1.21 9.67
N ASN A 40 -12.03 -1.32 10.41
CA ASN A 40 -11.98 -1.82 11.79
C ASN A 40 -11.65 -3.30 11.85
N GLU A 41 -12.19 -4.09 10.94
CA GLU A 41 -11.90 -5.53 10.84
C GLU A 41 -10.43 -5.77 10.52
N ILE A 42 -9.90 -5.02 9.56
CA ILE A 42 -8.47 -5.11 9.18
C ILE A 42 -7.58 -4.68 10.34
N ALA A 43 -7.91 -3.58 11.01
CA ALA A 43 -7.14 -3.11 12.17
C ALA A 43 -7.07 -4.16 13.28
N ASP A 44 -8.19 -4.83 13.57
CA ASP A 44 -8.24 -5.89 14.57
C ASP A 44 -7.41 -7.12 14.15
N LEU A 45 -7.47 -7.47 12.88
CA LEU A 45 -6.76 -8.64 12.36
C LEU A 45 -5.24 -8.46 12.34
N VAL A 46 -4.73 -7.27 12.03
CA VAL A 46 -3.28 -7.03 11.98
C VAL A 46 -2.65 -6.87 13.36
N SER A 47 -3.42 -6.49 14.37
CA SER A 47 -2.96 -6.28 15.75
C SER A 47 -1.73 -5.36 15.85
N CYS A 48 -1.65 -4.36 14.98
CA CYS A 48 -0.59 -3.36 14.91
C CYS A 48 -1.19 -2.05 14.40
N PRO A 49 -0.44 -0.94 14.44
CA PRO A 49 -0.91 0.30 13.82
C PRO A 49 -1.25 0.11 12.34
N LEU A 50 -2.34 0.76 11.91
CA LEU A 50 -2.82 0.74 10.54
C LEU A 50 -2.89 2.17 10.01
N PHE A 51 -2.18 2.44 8.92
CA PHE A 51 -2.41 3.64 8.11
C PHE A 51 -3.25 3.25 6.91
N ALA A 52 -4.39 3.91 6.76
CA ALA A 52 -5.30 3.63 5.65
C ALA A 52 -5.74 4.93 4.98
N VAL A 53 -5.78 4.93 3.66
CA VAL A 53 -6.28 6.05 2.88
C VAL A 53 -7.59 5.70 2.20
N ARG A 54 -8.35 6.73 1.84
CA ARG A 54 -9.63 6.57 1.18
C ARG A 54 -9.46 6.39 -0.32
N GLY A 55 -10.02 5.31 -0.86
CA GLY A 55 -10.10 5.08 -2.29
C GLY A 55 -11.35 5.65 -2.92
N ASN A 56 -11.47 5.54 -4.25
CA ASN A 56 -12.60 6.08 -5.00
C ASN A 56 -13.91 5.29 -4.75
N ASN A 57 -13.82 4.06 -4.24
CA ASN A 57 -14.99 3.25 -3.87
C ASN A 57 -15.30 3.27 -2.37
N ASP A 58 -14.59 4.05 -1.59
CA ASP A 58 -14.82 4.18 -0.14
C ASP A 58 -15.84 5.28 0.17
N PHE A 59 -17.08 5.04 -0.22
CA PHE A 59 -18.16 6.00 -0.02
C PHE A 59 -18.42 6.20 1.48
N PHE A 60 -18.63 7.46 1.86
CA PHE A 60 -18.92 7.86 3.24
C PHE A 60 -17.83 7.48 4.26
N SER A 61 -16.63 7.17 3.80
CA SER A 61 -15.50 6.85 4.67
C SER A 61 -14.95 8.10 5.36
N PRO A 62 -14.61 8.02 6.66
CA PRO A 62 -13.91 9.12 7.35
C PRO A 62 -12.40 9.14 7.10
N LEU A 63 -11.86 8.17 6.33
CA LEU A 63 -10.44 8.08 6.06
C LEU A 63 -9.94 9.26 5.21
N PRO A 64 -8.71 9.73 5.45
CA PRO A 64 -8.11 10.76 4.60
C PRO A 64 -7.80 10.20 3.22
N TYR A 65 -7.79 11.07 2.20
CA TYR A 65 -7.36 10.70 0.86
C TYR A 65 -5.84 10.52 0.77
N ASP A 66 -5.11 11.32 1.53
CA ASP A 66 -3.64 11.36 1.50
C ASP A 66 -3.10 11.37 2.93
N ILE A 67 -1.96 10.70 3.13
CA ILE A 67 -1.24 10.71 4.39
C ILE A 67 0.23 11.00 4.10
N ASP A 68 0.80 11.97 4.83
CA ASP A 68 2.24 12.19 4.89
C ASP A 68 2.73 11.64 6.23
N VAL A 69 3.65 10.70 6.20
CA VAL A 69 4.13 10.04 7.42
C VAL A 69 5.60 9.63 7.27
N LYS A 70 6.33 9.72 8.36
CA LYS A 70 7.71 9.20 8.41
C LYS A 70 7.68 7.71 8.73
N ILE A 71 8.25 6.89 7.85
CA ILE A 71 8.38 5.45 8.04
C ILE A 71 9.86 5.10 7.96
N GLY A 72 10.49 4.79 9.10
CA GLY A 72 11.92 4.57 9.16
C GLY A 72 12.68 5.80 8.64
N PRO A 73 13.59 5.63 7.66
CA PRO A 73 14.34 6.76 7.08
C PRO A 73 13.55 7.51 6.01
N TYR A 74 12.33 7.08 5.67
CA TYR A 74 11.57 7.62 4.56
C TYR A 74 10.55 8.66 5.01
N GLN A 75 10.43 9.72 4.19
CA GLN A 75 9.26 10.58 4.18
C GLN A 75 8.29 9.95 3.17
N ALA A 76 7.26 9.30 3.68
CA ALA A 76 6.32 8.56 2.84
C ALA A 76 5.07 9.39 2.52
N PHE A 77 4.63 9.30 1.28
CA PHE A 77 3.37 9.81 0.81
C PHE A 77 2.47 8.63 0.46
N LEU A 78 1.34 8.48 1.16
CA LEU A 78 0.38 7.41 0.97
C LEU A 78 -0.88 7.99 0.32
N THR A 79 -1.32 7.38 -0.76
CA THR A 79 -2.52 7.82 -1.49
C THR A 79 -3.13 6.63 -2.23
N HIS A 80 -4.42 6.69 -2.53
CA HIS A 80 -5.00 5.71 -3.45
C HIS A 80 -4.54 5.98 -4.89
N GLY A 81 -4.39 7.25 -5.24
CA GLY A 81 -3.84 7.70 -6.52
C GLY A 81 -4.87 8.19 -7.53
N HIS A 82 -6.15 7.96 -7.30
CA HIS A 82 -7.21 8.36 -8.25
C HIS A 82 -7.30 9.86 -8.46
N HIS A 83 -6.94 10.69 -7.46
CA HIS A 83 -6.90 12.15 -7.60
C HIS A 83 -5.70 12.66 -8.40
N TYR A 84 -4.72 11.82 -8.68
CA TYR A 84 -3.48 12.18 -9.37
C TYR A 84 -3.34 11.53 -10.74
N GLY A 85 -4.45 11.09 -11.32
CA GLY A 85 -4.46 10.52 -12.67
C GLY A 85 -3.68 9.23 -12.84
N ILE A 86 -3.58 8.42 -11.78
CA ILE A 86 -2.74 7.21 -11.78
C ILE A 86 -3.13 6.20 -12.87
N SER A 87 -4.39 6.20 -13.32
CA SER A 87 -4.85 5.28 -14.37
C SER A 87 -4.21 5.55 -15.72
N VAL A 88 -3.70 6.77 -15.96
CA VAL A 88 -3.04 7.13 -17.21
C VAL A 88 -1.52 7.25 -17.07
N GLY A 89 -1.00 7.12 -15.88
CA GLY A 89 0.44 7.14 -15.63
C GLY A 89 0.80 7.62 -14.24
N GLU A 90 2.07 7.55 -13.90
CA GLU A 90 2.60 7.81 -12.57
C GLU A 90 3.12 9.24 -12.39
N GLY A 91 3.07 10.05 -13.46
CA GLY A 91 3.60 11.43 -13.45
C GLY A 91 2.95 12.33 -12.40
N GLY A 92 1.64 12.25 -12.25
CA GLY A 92 0.90 13.07 -11.27
C GLY A 92 1.27 12.73 -9.83
N VAL A 93 1.36 11.47 -9.49
CA VAL A 93 1.73 11.04 -8.14
C VAL A 93 3.19 11.35 -7.81
N LEU A 94 4.08 11.27 -8.81
CA LEU A 94 5.48 11.67 -8.65
C LEU A 94 5.63 13.17 -8.41
N GLU A 95 4.92 13.98 -9.18
CA GLU A 95 4.92 15.43 -9.01
C GLU A 95 4.44 15.83 -7.62
N GLU A 96 3.36 15.22 -7.16
CA GLU A 96 2.83 15.45 -5.80
C GLU A 96 3.81 15.00 -4.72
N ALA A 97 4.45 13.85 -4.90
CA ALA A 97 5.48 13.36 -3.98
C ALA A 97 6.64 14.36 -3.85
N ARG A 98 7.11 14.93 -4.97
CA ARG A 98 8.14 15.96 -4.96
C ARG A 98 7.70 17.20 -4.22
N ALA A 99 6.47 17.66 -4.45
CA ALA A 99 5.92 18.83 -3.78
C ALA A 99 5.82 18.66 -2.27
N ARG A 100 5.61 17.42 -1.81
CA ARG A 100 5.52 17.08 -0.39
C ARG A 100 6.89 16.76 0.24
N GLY A 101 7.96 16.74 -0.54
CA GLY A 101 9.28 16.33 -0.05
C GLY A 101 9.37 14.83 0.28
N ALA A 102 8.53 14.02 -0.34
CA ALA A 102 8.51 12.58 -0.12
C ALA A 102 9.60 11.88 -0.96
N ASN A 103 10.20 10.84 -0.38
CA ASN A 103 11.14 9.96 -1.09
C ASN A 103 10.62 8.52 -1.20
N LEU A 104 9.42 8.27 -0.70
CA LEU A 104 8.70 7.02 -0.86
C LEU A 104 7.23 7.36 -1.11
N VAL A 105 6.67 6.87 -2.21
CA VAL A 105 5.25 7.03 -2.50
C VAL A 105 4.61 5.66 -2.67
N MET A 106 3.52 5.43 -1.97
CA MET A 106 2.74 4.20 -2.05
C MET A 106 1.34 4.53 -2.55
N PHE A 107 0.90 3.79 -3.54
CA PHE A 107 -0.41 4.01 -4.17
C PHE A 107 -1.05 2.68 -4.59
N GLY A 108 -2.35 2.71 -4.88
CA GLY A 108 -3.12 1.56 -5.33
C GLY A 108 -3.87 1.86 -6.61
N HIS A 109 -5.15 1.57 -6.63
CA HIS A 109 -6.11 1.89 -7.70
C HIS A 109 -5.95 1.09 -8.99
N THR A 110 -4.74 0.92 -9.51
CA THR A 110 -4.53 0.23 -10.81
C THR A 110 -4.65 -1.28 -10.71
N HIS A 111 -4.60 -1.83 -9.49
CA HIS A 111 -4.56 -3.28 -9.24
C HIS A 111 -3.36 -3.98 -9.89
N ARG A 112 -2.27 -3.24 -10.11
CA ARG A 112 -1.04 -3.74 -10.75
C ARG A 112 0.18 -3.41 -9.89
N PRO A 113 1.02 -4.41 -9.58
CA PRO A 113 2.22 -4.17 -8.79
C PRO A 113 3.19 -3.21 -9.47
N VAL A 114 3.78 -2.31 -8.68
CA VAL A 114 4.88 -1.44 -9.12
C VAL A 114 5.91 -1.40 -8.01
N LEU A 115 7.16 -1.56 -8.37
CA LEU A 115 8.29 -1.31 -7.49
C LEU A 115 9.44 -0.78 -8.36
N ARG A 116 9.69 0.53 -8.27
CA ARG A 116 10.79 1.15 -9.01
C ARG A 116 11.21 2.46 -8.34
N GLU A 117 12.37 2.94 -8.67
CA GLU A 117 12.88 4.22 -8.21
C GLU A 117 13.03 5.17 -9.39
N GLU A 118 12.63 6.41 -9.19
CA GLU A 118 12.75 7.47 -10.18
C GLU A 118 13.15 8.77 -9.49
N GLU A 119 14.30 9.31 -9.86
CA GLU A 119 14.83 10.58 -9.32
C GLU A 119 14.86 10.62 -7.79
N GLY A 120 15.27 9.53 -7.15
CA GLY A 120 15.38 9.43 -5.70
C GLY A 120 14.06 9.15 -4.98
N ILE A 121 12.98 8.93 -5.71
CA ILE A 121 11.67 8.58 -5.15
C ILE A 121 11.37 7.11 -5.46
N ILE A 122 11.09 6.34 -4.42
CA ILE A 122 10.68 4.94 -4.56
C ILE A 122 9.16 4.90 -4.75
N LEU A 123 8.71 4.29 -5.85
CA LEU A 123 7.29 4.09 -6.14
C LEU A 123 6.90 2.66 -5.80
N VAL A 124 5.84 2.53 -5.02
CA VAL A 124 5.31 1.24 -4.59
C VAL A 124 3.82 1.18 -4.86
N ASN A 125 3.40 0.14 -5.58
CA ASN A 125 2.02 -0.30 -5.63
C ASN A 125 2.03 -1.78 -5.30
N PRO A 126 1.38 -2.23 -4.22
CA PRO A 126 1.39 -3.64 -3.86
C PRO A 126 0.57 -4.51 -4.81
N GLY A 127 -0.17 -3.90 -5.74
CA GLY A 127 -1.20 -4.57 -6.51
C GLY A 127 -2.47 -4.77 -5.70
N SER A 128 -3.44 -5.47 -6.25
CA SER A 128 -4.65 -5.80 -5.50
C SER A 128 -4.50 -7.16 -4.83
N ILE A 129 -4.87 -7.22 -3.58
CA ILE A 129 -4.91 -8.47 -2.83
C ILE A 129 -6.13 -9.33 -3.21
N SER A 130 -7.17 -8.71 -3.79
CA SER A 130 -8.43 -9.39 -4.10
C SER A 130 -8.74 -9.47 -5.60
N TYR A 131 -8.41 -8.42 -6.36
CA TYR A 131 -8.79 -8.28 -7.77
C TYR A 131 -7.61 -7.85 -8.65
N PRO A 132 -6.56 -8.68 -8.77
CA PRO A 132 -5.36 -8.33 -9.55
C PRO A 132 -5.67 -8.17 -11.04
N ARG A 133 -4.99 -7.22 -11.70
CA ARG A 133 -5.18 -6.90 -13.13
C ARG A 133 -3.95 -7.10 -13.99
N GLN A 134 -2.80 -7.46 -13.39
CA GLN A 134 -1.63 -7.83 -14.19
C GLN A 134 -1.87 -9.16 -14.91
N GLU A 135 -0.99 -9.50 -15.84
CA GLU A 135 -1.17 -10.64 -16.76
C GLU A 135 -1.44 -11.96 -16.05
N ASP A 136 -0.68 -12.28 -15.00
CA ASP A 136 -0.81 -13.54 -14.27
C ASP A 136 -1.98 -13.58 -13.28
N ARG A 137 -2.58 -12.42 -13.00
CA ARG A 137 -3.71 -12.23 -12.09
C ARG A 137 -3.53 -12.86 -10.71
N LYS A 138 -2.31 -12.90 -10.23
CA LYS A 138 -2.04 -13.37 -8.86
C LYS A 138 -2.27 -12.25 -7.86
N PRO A 139 -3.04 -12.51 -6.80
CA PRO A 139 -3.17 -11.55 -5.70
C PRO A 139 -1.80 -11.21 -5.13
N SER A 140 -1.58 -9.95 -4.82
CA SER A 140 -0.26 -9.49 -4.45
C SER A 140 -0.28 -8.53 -3.28
N TYR A 141 0.86 -8.41 -2.63
CA TYR A 141 1.11 -7.50 -1.51
C TYR A 141 2.60 -7.21 -1.43
N MET A 142 2.98 -6.27 -0.59
CA MET A 142 4.39 -5.91 -0.40
C MET A 142 4.76 -6.07 1.07
N ILE A 143 5.95 -6.60 1.32
CA ILE A 143 6.59 -6.55 2.64
C ILE A 143 7.79 -5.62 2.54
N ILE A 144 7.83 -4.62 3.41
CA ILE A 144 8.99 -3.75 3.57
C ILE A 144 9.61 -4.07 4.91
N THR A 145 10.90 -4.43 4.89
CA THR A 145 11.67 -4.71 6.10
C THR A 145 12.73 -3.64 6.27
N ILE A 146 12.66 -2.91 7.37
CA ILE A 146 13.60 -1.82 7.68
C ILE A 146 14.47 -2.25 8.85
N ASN A 147 15.79 -2.23 8.64
CA ASN A 147 16.76 -2.40 9.71
C ASN A 147 16.86 -1.08 10.48
N GLU A 148 16.38 -1.07 11.71
CA GLU A 148 16.31 0.15 12.53
C GLU A 148 17.69 0.67 12.98
N ARG A 149 18.73 -0.18 12.93
CA ARG A 149 20.08 0.22 13.31
C ARG A 149 20.79 1.02 12.23
N ASN A 150 20.64 0.62 10.95
CA ASN A 150 21.36 1.23 9.83
C ASN A 150 20.43 1.89 8.79
N GLY A 151 19.11 1.81 8.97
CA GLY A 151 18.12 2.39 8.06
C GLY A 151 17.98 1.67 6.72
N LYS A 152 18.68 0.56 6.51
CA LYS A 152 18.56 -0.20 5.25
C LYS A 152 17.19 -0.86 5.17
N ALA A 153 16.58 -0.76 4.00
CA ALA A 153 15.26 -1.32 3.74
C ALA A 153 15.31 -2.31 2.58
N GLU A 154 14.52 -3.37 2.72
CA GLU A 154 14.26 -4.34 1.66
C GLU A 154 12.79 -4.25 1.30
N PHE A 155 12.52 -4.15 0.00
CA PHE A 155 11.17 -4.11 -0.56
C PHE A 155 10.93 -5.42 -1.30
N GLU A 156 9.96 -6.19 -0.84
CA GLU A 156 9.68 -7.50 -1.41
C GLU A 156 8.23 -7.57 -1.90
N GLN A 157 8.06 -7.60 -3.22
CA GLN A 157 6.77 -7.84 -3.85
C GLN A 157 6.43 -9.32 -3.76
N LYS A 158 5.31 -9.65 -3.14
CA LYS A 158 4.89 -11.03 -2.92
C LYS A 158 3.56 -11.32 -3.60
N PHE A 159 3.40 -12.57 -3.98
CA PHE A 159 2.19 -13.05 -4.65
C PHE A 159 1.63 -14.25 -3.90
N LEU A 160 0.31 -14.29 -3.77
CA LEU A 160 -0.35 -15.48 -3.27
C LEU A 160 -0.40 -16.54 -4.36
N LYS A 161 -0.10 -17.77 -3.98
CA LYS A 161 -0.29 -18.91 -4.87
C LYS A 161 -1.79 -19.21 -4.98
N SER A 162 -2.21 -19.49 -6.18
CA SER A 162 -3.59 -19.88 -6.46
C SER A 162 -3.91 -21.27 -5.93
#